data_61d6af97e3e06ad732df70afae0fb031
#
_entry.id   61d6af97e3e06ad732df70afae0fb031
#
_cell.length_a   1.000
_cell.length_b   1.000
_cell.length_c   1.000
_cell.angle_alpha   90.00
_cell.angle_beta   90.00
_cell.angle_gamma   90.00
#
_symmetry.space_group_name_H-M   'P 1'
#
loop_
_entity.id
_entity.type
_entity.pdbx_description
1 polymer ?
#
loop_
_entity_poly.entity_id
_entity_poly.type
_entity_poly.pdbx_seq_one_letter_code
_entity_poly.pdbx_strand_id
1 'polypeptide(L)'
;MHYIGAHVSASGGVHNAVENAVAIGANAFALFTKNQKQWKAPPLTEEQISLFKQAMVAHGFSAKQVLPHDSYLINLGNPDPEKREKSVNAFIEEMQRVEQLGLDRLNFHPGAHLKQIDADDSMLLISQGIDSALEQTEGVYAVIETTAGQGSALGRTFEEIARIIERAKHQDRIGVCVDTCHIFAAGYDIRTAEGFASVMDEYERIIGFDRLMGMHLNDAKSTYASRVDRHAPLGDGNLGLAPFKTLMADPRFKNMPLILETTNPDLWSQEIELLRTFGTEKN
;
A
#
# COMPACT_ATOMS: atom_id res chain seq x y z
N MET A 1 0.82 14.89 -12.94
CA MET A 1 0.02 13.81 -13.59
C MET A 1 -0.37 12.83 -12.49
N HIS A 2 -1.56 12.24 -12.54
CA HIS A 2 -1.91 11.15 -11.63
C HIS A 2 -1.38 9.83 -12.20
N TYR A 3 -0.80 9.00 -11.34
CA TYR A 3 -0.37 7.64 -11.66
C TYR A 3 -1.43 6.67 -11.16
N ILE A 4 -2.26 6.16 -12.07
CA ILE A 4 -3.45 5.37 -11.74
C ILE A 4 -3.30 3.97 -12.28
N GLY A 5 -3.59 2.98 -11.47
CA GLY A 5 -3.54 1.58 -11.87
C GLY A 5 -4.20 0.64 -10.88
N ALA A 6 -3.83 -0.63 -10.94
CA ALA A 6 -4.40 -1.65 -10.08
C ALA A 6 -3.33 -2.62 -9.56
N HIS A 7 -3.69 -3.42 -8.56
CA HIS A 7 -2.86 -4.49 -8.04
C HIS A 7 -2.97 -5.71 -8.96
N VAL A 8 -2.11 -5.74 -9.97
CA VAL A 8 -2.19 -6.71 -11.07
C VAL A 8 -1.44 -8.01 -10.76
N SER A 9 -1.81 -9.07 -11.47
CA SER A 9 -1.17 -10.38 -11.33
C SER A 9 0.26 -10.36 -11.88
N ALA A 10 1.19 -11.00 -11.16
CA ALA A 10 2.54 -11.32 -11.61
C ALA A 10 2.70 -12.82 -11.96
N SER A 11 1.60 -13.51 -12.18
CA SER A 11 1.61 -14.95 -12.51
C SER A 11 2.40 -15.22 -13.78
N GLY A 12 3.27 -16.23 -13.75
CA GLY A 12 4.16 -16.57 -14.86
C GLY A 12 5.46 -15.77 -14.90
N GLY A 13 5.63 -14.77 -14.04
CA GLY A 13 6.84 -13.95 -13.92
C GLY A 13 6.54 -12.49 -13.60
N VAL A 14 7.42 -11.85 -12.85
CA VAL A 14 7.20 -10.46 -12.39
C VAL A 14 7.02 -9.45 -13.52
N HIS A 15 7.63 -9.68 -14.69
CA HIS A 15 7.47 -8.84 -15.88
C HIS A 15 6.03 -8.82 -16.41
N ASN A 16 5.26 -9.90 -16.19
CA ASN A 16 3.85 -9.95 -16.61
C ASN A 16 2.98 -8.94 -15.87
N ALA A 17 3.38 -8.48 -14.69
CA ALA A 17 2.67 -7.41 -14.00
C ALA A 17 2.70 -6.10 -14.81
N VAL A 18 3.81 -5.80 -15.49
CA VAL A 18 3.93 -4.63 -16.36
C VAL A 18 2.97 -4.75 -17.56
N GLU A 19 2.96 -5.90 -18.22
CA GLU A 19 2.08 -6.18 -19.35
C GLU A 19 0.59 -6.12 -18.94
N ASN A 20 0.26 -6.69 -17.78
CA ASN A 20 -1.10 -6.66 -17.25
C ASN A 20 -1.55 -5.23 -16.90
N ALA A 21 -0.66 -4.38 -16.38
CA ALA A 21 -0.95 -2.98 -16.14
C ALA A 21 -1.22 -2.22 -17.45
N VAL A 22 -0.40 -2.44 -18.46
CA VAL A 22 -0.59 -1.85 -19.80
C VAL A 22 -1.92 -2.28 -20.40
N ALA A 23 -2.26 -3.57 -20.29
CA ALA A 23 -3.49 -4.14 -20.87
C ALA A 23 -4.77 -3.49 -20.32
N ILE A 24 -4.77 -3.03 -19.07
CA ILE A 24 -5.90 -2.29 -18.45
C ILE A 24 -5.81 -0.78 -18.64
N GLY A 25 -4.83 -0.29 -19.41
CA GLY A 25 -4.63 1.13 -19.64
C GLY A 25 -4.02 1.89 -18.44
N ALA A 26 -3.42 1.20 -17.47
CA ALA A 26 -2.82 1.80 -16.30
C ALA A 26 -1.50 2.53 -16.62
N ASN A 27 -1.14 3.53 -15.82
CA ASN A 27 0.18 4.16 -15.79
C ASN A 27 0.83 4.10 -14.40
N ALA A 28 0.30 3.25 -13.53
CA ALA A 28 0.88 2.80 -12.27
C ALA A 28 0.42 1.36 -12.00
N PHE A 29 1.06 0.65 -11.09
CA PHE A 29 0.58 -0.66 -10.68
C PHE A 29 1.17 -1.10 -9.34
N ALA A 30 0.50 -2.06 -8.69
CA ALA A 30 1.03 -2.86 -7.61
C ALA A 30 1.17 -4.31 -8.06
N LEU A 31 2.05 -5.04 -7.41
CA LEU A 31 2.25 -6.48 -7.60
C LEU A 31 2.74 -7.13 -6.32
N PHE A 32 2.52 -8.43 -6.20
CA PHE A 32 3.29 -9.27 -5.29
C PHE A 32 4.55 -9.76 -5.99
N THR A 33 5.73 -9.58 -5.39
CA THR A 33 6.99 -10.03 -5.97
C THR A 33 7.19 -11.54 -5.91
N LYS A 34 6.36 -12.24 -5.13
CA LYS A 34 6.23 -13.68 -5.00
C LYS A 34 4.80 -14.06 -4.64
N ASN A 35 4.50 -15.35 -4.54
CA ASN A 35 3.17 -15.80 -4.10
C ASN A 35 2.91 -15.35 -2.64
N GLN A 36 1.93 -14.47 -2.47
CA GLN A 36 1.56 -13.85 -1.19
C GLN A 36 0.99 -14.83 -0.15
N LYS A 37 0.71 -16.07 -0.54
CA LYS A 37 0.21 -17.14 0.35
C LYS A 37 1.29 -18.14 0.74
N GLN A 38 2.55 -17.89 0.36
CA GLN A 38 3.67 -18.79 0.63
C GLN A 38 4.81 -18.02 1.33
N TRP A 39 5.36 -18.66 2.37
CA TRP A 39 6.48 -18.10 3.12
C TRP A 39 7.78 -18.06 2.33
N LYS A 40 8.01 -19.05 1.48
CA LYS A 40 9.23 -19.21 0.70
C LYS A 40 8.94 -19.15 -0.78
N ALA A 41 9.81 -18.51 -1.51
CA ALA A 41 9.86 -18.53 -2.96
C ALA A 41 11.31 -18.72 -3.42
N PRO A 42 11.57 -19.26 -4.61
CA PRO A 42 12.89 -19.22 -5.20
C PRO A 42 13.39 -17.78 -5.32
N PRO A 43 14.70 -17.54 -5.21
CA PRO A 43 15.27 -16.23 -5.54
C PRO A 43 14.87 -15.81 -6.96
N LEU A 44 14.79 -14.51 -7.20
CA LEU A 44 14.64 -13.99 -8.57
C LEU A 44 15.89 -14.35 -9.37
N THR A 45 15.68 -14.90 -10.56
CA THR A 45 16.80 -15.14 -11.48
C THR A 45 17.21 -13.86 -12.18
N GLU A 46 18.45 -13.77 -12.64
CA GLU A 46 18.96 -12.66 -13.45
C GLU A 46 18.07 -12.40 -14.69
N GLU A 47 17.56 -13.46 -15.30
CA GLU A 47 16.65 -13.37 -16.43
C GLU A 47 15.33 -12.70 -16.04
N GLN A 48 14.71 -13.11 -14.92
CA GLN A 48 13.47 -12.50 -14.43
C GLN A 48 13.64 -11.01 -14.10
N ILE A 49 14.75 -10.65 -13.45
CA ILE A 49 15.11 -9.26 -13.14
C ILE A 49 15.28 -8.46 -14.45
N SER A 50 16.02 -9.01 -15.40
CA SER A 50 16.25 -8.37 -16.70
C SER A 50 14.96 -8.15 -17.49
N LEU A 51 14.10 -9.16 -17.57
CA LEU A 51 12.81 -9.08 -18.27
C LEU A 51 11.91 -8.02 -17.62
N PHE A 52 11.85 -7.96 -16.29
CA PHE A 52 11.07 -6.94 -15.60
C PHE A 52 11.57 -5.53 -15.92
N LYS A 53 12.89 -5.29 -15.79
CA LYS A 53 13.48 -3.97 -16.08
C LYS A 53 13.29 -3.57 -17.56
N GLN A 54 13.41 -4.52 -18.49
CA GLN A 54 13.15 -4.26 -19.91
C GLN A 54 11.69 -3.89 -20.17
N ALA A 55 10.73 -4.61 -19.56
CA ALA A 55 9.31 -4.29 -19.69
C ALA A 55 9.00 -2.89 -19.11
N MET A 56 9.53 -2.55 -17.94
CA MET A 56 9.39 -1.21 -17.34
C MET A 56 9.86 -0.10 -18.31
N VAL A 57 11.03 -0.26 -18.91
CA VAL A 57 11.58 0.70 -19.88
C VAL A 57 10.74 0.75 -21.14
N ALA A 58 10.36 -0.40 -21.70
CA ALA A 58 9.59 -0.49 -22.94
C ALA A 58 8.23 0.22 -22.84
N HIS A 59 7.60 0.18 -21.68
CA HIS A 59 6.30 0.81 -21.44
C HIS A 59 6.39 2.16 -20.71
N GLY A 60 7.59 2.69 -20.48
CA GLY A 60 7.80 4.01 -19.89
C GLY A 60 7.44 4.12 -18.41
N PHE A 61 7.47 3.02 -17.66
CA PHE A 61 7.30 3.01 -16.21
C PHE A 61 8.61 3.35 -15.49
N SER A 62 8.49 4.07 -14.40
CA SER A 62 9.56 4.31 -13.42
C SER A 62 9.21 3.68 -12.06
N ALA A 63 10.19 3.53 -11.18
CA ALA A 63 9.96 3.01 -9.83
C ALA A 63 8.86 3.79 -9.07
N LYS A 64 8.76 5.10 -9.30
CA LYS A 64 7.75 5.98 -8.65
C LYS A 64 6.29 5.64 -8.99
N GLN A 65 6.06 4.83 -10.00
CA GLN A 65 4.73 4.43 -10.47
C GLN A 65 4.35 3.02 -9.98
N VAL A 66 5.23 2.36 -9.24
CA VAL A 66 5.01 0.99 -8.79
C VAL A 66 4.99 0.94 -7.26
N LEU A 67 3.96 0.29 -6.71
CA LEU A 67 3.76 0.11 -5.28
C LEU A 67 3.64 -1.39 -4.97
N PRO A 68 4.76 -2.15 -4.94
CA PRO A 68 4.71 -3.56 -4.58
C PRO A 68 4.15 -3.76 -3.18
N HIS A 69 3.46 -4.87 -2.98
CA HIS A 69 2.92 -5.24 -1.68
C HIS A 69 3.58 -6.52 -1.15
N ASP A 70 3.78 -6.61 0.15
CA ASP A 70 4.31 -7.81 0.80
C ASP A 70 3.26 -8.92 0.97
N SER A 71 3.71 -10.07 1.47
CA SER A 71 2.83 -11.21 1.77
C SER A 71 1.94 -10.94 2.99
N TYR A 72 0.65 -11.26 2.88
CA TYR A 72 -0.32 -11.22 4.00
C TYR A 72 0.04 -12.13 5.19
N LEU A 73 1.03 -13.01 5.04
CA LEU A 73 1.50 -13.89 6.12
C LEU A 73 2.39 -13.16 7.12
N ILE A 74 2.98 -12.03 6.71
CA ILE A 74 3.94 -11.27 7.50
C ILE A 74 3.21 -10.52 8.63
N ASN A 75 3.71 -10.69 9.85
CA ASN A 75 3.26 -9.93 11.01
C ASN A 75 4.49 -9.52 11.84
N LEU A 76 5.01 -8.32 11.60
CA LEU A 76 6.19 -7.79 12.30
C LEU A 76 5.92 -7.54 13.78
N GLY A 77 4.65 -7.34 14.17
CA GLY A 77 4.21 -7.14 15.55
C GLY A 77 3.89 -8.43 16.31
N ASN A 78 4.22 -9.61 15.76
CA ASN A 78 3.88 -10.90 16.38
C ASN A 78 4.54 -11.04 17.75
N PRO A 79 3.78 -11.32 18.83
CA PRO A 79 4.32 -11.49 20.17
C PRO A 79 5.20 -12.74 20.32
N ASP A 80 4.94 -13.80 19.55
CA ASP A 80 5.72 -15.02 19.51
C ASP A 80 7.06 -14.75 18.80
N PRO A 81 8.22 -14.90 19.49
CA PRO A 81 9.52 -14.56 18.92
C PRO A 81 9.88 -15.34 17.67
N GLU A 82 9.56 -16.65 17.60
CA GLU A 82 9.90 -17.50 16.45
C GLU A 82 9.07 -17.11 15.21
N LYS A 83 7.77 -16.82 15.42
CA LYS A 83 6.89 -16.38 14.34
C LYS A 83 7.25 -14.98 13.87
N ARG A 84 7.66 -14.11 14.79
CA ARG A 84 8.13 -12.75 14.45
C ARG A 84 9.44 -12.82 13.67
N GLU A 85 10.42 -13.60 14.11
CA GLU A 85 11.68 -13.80 13.38
C GLU A 85 11.42 -14.28 11.95
N LYS A 86 10.51 -15.24 11.79
CA LYS A 86 10.09 -15.72 10.46
C LYS A 86 9.46 -14.60 9.62
N SER A 87 8.65 -13.74 10.23
CA SER A 87 8.03 -12.58 9.55
C SER A 87 9.07 -11.54 9.15
N VAL A 88 10.01 -11.22 10.06
CA VAL A 88 11.11 -10.27 9.78
C VAL A 88 11.98 -10.78 8.64
N ASN A 89 12.38 -12.05 8.65
CA ASN A 89 13.17 -12.64 7.58
C ASN A 89 12.43 -12.63 6.23
N ALA A 90 11.13 -12.90 6.24
CA ALA A 90 10.31 -12.82 5.03
C ALA A 90 10.18 -11.38 4.52
N PHE A 91 10.03 -10.41 5.40
CA PHE A 91 9.96 -8.99 5.06
C PHE A 91 11.29 -8.49 4.46
N ILE A 92 12.42 -8.87 5.05
CA ILE A 92 13.76 -8.59 4.50
C ILE A 92 13.89 -9.15 3.08
N GLU A 93 13.48 -10.41 2.86
CA GLU A 93 13.49 -11.02 1.52
C GLU A 93 12.64 -10.23 0.52
N GLU A 94 11.43 -9.80 0.91
CA GLU A 94 10.55 -8.99 0.05
C GLU A 94 11.20 -7.64 -0.31
N MET A 95 11.78 -6.95 0.68
CA MET A 95 12.50 -5.69 0.45
C MET A 95 13.69 -5.86 -0.51
N GLN A 96 14.48 -6.94 -0.36
CA GLN A 96 15.60 -7.27 -1.24
C GLN A 96 15.13 -7.60 -2.67
N ARG A 97 13.98 -8.26 -2.82
CA ARG A 97 13.38 -8.53 -4.15
C ARG A 97 12.97 -7.23 -4.84
N VAL A 98 12.39 -6.30 -4.11
CA VAL A 98 12.06 -4.95 -4.61
C VAL A 98 13.30 -4.21 -5.08
N GLU A 99 14.38 -4.22 -4.28
CA GLU A 99 15.68 -3.65 -4.63
C GLU A 99 16.27 -4.26 -5.90
N GLN A 100 16.28 -5.61 -6.02
CA GLN A 100 16.77 -6.32 -7.21
C GLN A 100 16.01 -5.94 -8.49
N LEU A 101 14.71 -5.71 -8.37
CA LEU A 101 13.86 -5.27 -9.48
C LEU A 101 14.09 -3.78 -9.85
N GLY A 102 14.85 -3.03 -9.06
CA GLY A 102 15.10 -1.60 -9.26
C GLY A 102 13.91 -0.73 -8.88
N LEU A 103 13.05 -1.23 -7.98
CA LEU A 103 11.95 -0.49 -7.38
C LEU A 103 12.41 0.17 -6.08
N ASP A 104 11.71 1.21 -5.63
CA ASP A 104 12.16 2.07 -4.53
C ASP A 104 11.30 1.97 -3.27
N ARG A 105 10.28 1.12 -3.22
CA ARG A 105 9.36 1.01 -2.09
C ARG A 105 8.66 -0.34 -1.99
N LEU A 106 8.31 -0.75 -0.77
CA LEU A 106 7.48 -1.92 -0.50
C LEU A 106 6.36 -1.51 0.46
N ASN A 107 5.10 -1.68 0.02
CA ASN A 107 3.92 -1.47 0.85
C ASN A 107 3.64 -2.72 1.69
N PHE A 108 3.21 -2.53 2.94
CA PHE A 108 2.91 -3.64 3.84
C PHE A 108 1.95 -3.23 4.96
N HIS A 109 1.15 -4.18 5.44
CA HIS A 109 0.41 -4.04 6.67
C HIS A 109 1.35 -4.18 7.87
N PRO A 110 1.34 -3.25 8.86
CA PRO A 110 2.35 -3.26 9.92
C PRO A 110 2.33 -4.52 10.79
N GLY A 111 1.16 -5.11 10.99
CA GLY A 111 0.99 -6.32 11.77
C GLY A 111 -0.07 -6.21 12.87
N ALA A 112 -0.05 -7.15 13.80
CA ALA A 112 -1.08 -7.32 14.81
C ALA A 112 -0.50 -7.84 16.13
N HIS A 113 -1.00 -7.33 17.28
CA HIS A 113 -0.58 -7.72 18.62
C HIS A 113 -1.25 -9.02 19.13
N LEU A 114 -2.16 -9.58 18.36
CA LEU A 114 -2.89 -10.84 18.63
C LEU A 114 -3.61 -10.88 19.99
N LYS A 115 -3.76 -9.73 20.67
CA LYS A 115 -4.28 -9.61 22.04
C LYS A 115 -3.46 -10.37 23.09
N GLN A 116 -2.17 -10.59 22.82
CA GLN A 116 -1.23 -11.33 23.68
C GLN A 116 -0.20 -10.40 24.33
N ILE A 117 0.01 -9.22 23.77
CA ILE A 117 0.83 -8.13 24.32
C ILE A 117 0.09 -6.81 24.12
N ASP A 118 0.56 -5.76 24.78
CA ASP A 118 0.03 -4.42 24.57
C ASP A 118 0.31 -3.91 23.15
N ALA A 119 -0.58 -3.07 22.62
CA ALA A 119 -0.43 -2.50 21.30
C ALA A 119 0.88 -1.71 21.17
N ASP A 120 1.27 -1.00 22.23
CA ASP A 120 2.48 -0.20 22.29
C ASP A 120 3.75 -1.06 22.16
N ASP A 121 3.80 -2.21 22.85
CA ASP A 121 4.90 -3.17 22.73
C ASP A 121 4.97 -3.76 21.31
N SER A 122 3.81 -4.09 20.72
CA SER A 122 3.76 -4.61 19.36
C SER A 122 4.21 -3.57 18.33
N MET A 123 3.87 -2.28 18.50
CA MET A 123 4.37 -1.21 17.64
C MET A 123 5.89 -1.06 17.72
N LEU A 124 6.49 -1.25 18.89
CA LEU A 124 7.95 -1.28 19.05
C LEU A 124 8.57 -2.47 18.28
N LEU A 125 7.95 -3.65 18.33
CA LEU A 125 8.41 -4.82 17.57
C LEU A 125 8.33 -4.59 16.07
N ILE A 126 7.27 -3.92 15.58
CA ILE A 126 7.12 -3.53 14.18
C ILE A 126 8.27 -2.60 13.76
N SER A 127 8.54 -1.55 14.54
CA SER A 127 9.63 -0.61 14.25
C SER A 127 10.99 -1.31 14.16
N GLN A 128 11.27 -2.26 15.06
CA GLN A 128 12.49 -3.06 15.04
C GLN A 128 12.59 -3.97 13.79
N GLY A 129 11.45 -4.54 13.36
CA GLY A 129 11.37 -5.34 12.14
C GLY A 129 11.63 -4.52 10.88
N ILE A 130 11.08 -3.31 10.83
CA ILE A 130 11.34 -2.33 9.76
C ILE A 130 12.84 -1.98 9.72
N ASP A 131 13.42 -1.60 10.86
CA ASP A 131 14.84 -1.26 10.95
C ASP A 131 15.72 -2.42 10.45
N SER A 132 15.41 -3.65 10.85
CA SER A 132 16.17 -4.83 10.43
C SER A 132 16.17 -5.03 8.91
N ALA A 133 15.08 -4.66 8.23
CA ALA A 133 14.97 -4.74 6.78
C ALA A 133 15.70 -3.56 6.09
N LEU A 134 15.55 -2.37 6.64
CA LEU A 134 16.20 -1.16 6.12
C LEU A 134 17.74 -1.21 6.27
N GLU A 135 18.24 -1.88 7.31
CA GLU A 135 19.69 -2.13 7.49
C GLU A 135 20.28 -3.12 6.46
N GLN A 136 19.43 -3.89 5.78
CA GLN A 136 19.84 -4.93 4.82
C GLN A 136 19.47 -4.60 3.35
N THR A 137 18.99 -3.38 3.10
CA THR A 137 18.62 -2.90 1.77
C THR A 137 19.08 -1.46 1.56
N GLU A 138 19.28 -1.06 0.32
CA GLU A 138 19.64 0.30 -0.06
C GLU A 138 18.57 0.89 -1.00
N GLY A 139 18.21 2.17 -0.79
CA GLY A 139 17.31 2.90 -1.70
C GLY A 139 15.86 2.42 -1.72
N VAL A 140 15.45 1.51 -0.84
CA VAL A 140 14.07 1.03 -0.73
C VAL A 140 13.42 1.60 0.53
N TYR A 141 12.22 2.13 0.40
CA TYR A 141 11.38 2.63 1.49
C TYR A 141 10.45 1.52 2.00
N ALA A 142 10.31 1.41 3.30
CA ALA A 142 9.26 0.62 3.94
C ALA A 142 8.00 1.49 4.03
N VAL A 143 6.94 1.13 3.29
CA VAL A 143 5.71 1.93 3.20
C VAL A 143 4.62 1.28 4.03
N ILE A 144 4.33 1.88 5.20
CA ILE A 144 3.31 1.37 6.13
C ILE A 144 1.92 1.70 5.58
N GLU A 145 1.09 0.69 5.43
CA GLU A 145 -0.30 0.90 5.03
C GLU A 145 -1.20 1.15 6.23
N THR A 146 -2.15 2.09 6.07
CA THR A 146 -3.28 2.23 7.00
C THR A 146 -4.13 0.97 6.98
N THR A 147 -4.63 0.53 8.14
CA THR A 147 -5.48 -0.66 8.27
C THR A 147 -6.87 -0.32 8.79
N ALA A 148 -7.85 -1.18 8.53
CA ALA A 148 -9.18 -1.05 9.10
C ALA A 148 -9.22 -1.27 10.63
N GLY A 149 -8.16 -1.81 11.22
CA GLY A 149 -8.13 -2.19 12.64
C GLY A 149 -8.92 -3.45 12.92
N GLN A 150 -9.03 -4.36 11.94
CA GLN A 150 -9.73 -5.63 12.10
C GLN A 150 -9.02 -6.52 13.13
N GLY A 151 -9.77 -7.05 14.08
CA GLY A 151 -9.23 -7.94 15.11
C GLY A 151 -8.28 -7.26 16.09
N SER A 152 -6.99 -7.32 15.83
CA SER A 152 -5.90 -6.71 16.60
C SER A 152 -4.84 -6.08 15.68
N ALA A 153 -5.21 -5.81 14.43
CA ALA A 153 -4.33 -5.14 13.48
C ALA A 153 -4.01 -3.72 13.94
N LEU A 154 -2.75 -3.34 13.81
CA LEU A 154 -2.21 -2.00 14.11
C LEU A 154 -2.13 -1.16 12.82
N GLY A 155 -1.90 0.14 12.97
CA GLY A 155 -1.92 1.10 11.86
C GLY A 155 -3.32 1.57 11.51
N ARG A 156 -4.27 1.41 12.42
CA ARG A 156 -5.66 1.86 12.27
C ARG A 156 -5.80 3.37 12.36
N THR A 157 -5.03 4.01 13.22
CA THR A 157 -5.04 5.47 13.37
C THR A 157 -3.72 6.06 12.89
N PHE A 158 -3.76 7.32 12.51
CA PHE A 158 -2.54 8.04 12.10
C PHE A 158 -1.53 8.13 13.24
N GLU A 159 -2.01 8.21 14.50
CA GLU A 159 -1.14 8.19 15.67
C GLU A 159 -0.44 6.84 15.87
N GLU A 160 -1.10 5.71 15.60
CA GLU A 160 -0.44 4.40 15.64
C GLU A 160 0.70 4.33 14.62
N ILE A 161 0.48 4.83 13.40
CA ILE A 161 1.50 4.87 12.33
C ILE A 161 2.64 5.83 12.72
N ALA A 162 2.31 7.05 13.16
CA ALA A 162 3.31 8.01 13.63
C ALA A 162 4.18 7.42 14.73
N ARG A 163 3.56 6.70 15.69
CA ARG A 163 4.27 6.05 16.79
C ARG A 163 5.20 4.92 16.33
N ILE A 164 4.83 4.15 15.32
CA ILE A 164 5.71 3.16 14.70
C ILE A 164 6.91 3.87 14.06
N ILE A 165 6.68 4.95 13.31
CA ILE A 165 7.73 5.73 12.65
C ILE A 165 8.68 6.36 13.68
N GLU A 166 8.15 7.00 14.72
CA GLU A 166 8.93 7.67 15.77
C GLU A 166 9.88 6.72 16.51
N ARG A 167 9.56 5.44 16.59
CA ARG A 167 10.36 4.42 17.29
C ARG A 167 11.42 3.76 16.41
N ALA A 168 11.32 3.93 15.10
CA ALA A 168 12.29 3.41 14.15
C ALA A 168 13.56 4.26 14.14
N LYS A 169 14.70 3.63 13.86
CA LYS A 169 15.99 4.31 13.68
C LYS A 169 16.10 5.01 12.33
N HIS A 170 15.56 4.36 11.29
CA HIS A 170 15.66 4.78 9.88
C HIS A 170 14.37 5.47 9.40
N GLN A 171 13.91 6.48 10.16
CA GLN A 171 12.65 7.18 9.92
C GLN A 171 12.60 7.86 8.53
N ASP A 172 13.73 8.26 8.02
CA ASP A 172 13.90 8.90 6.71
C ASP A 172 13.60 7.96 5.52
N ARG A 173 13.58 6.65 5.76
CA ARG A 173 13.25 5.60 4.78
C ARG A 173 11.91 4.92 5.06
N ILE A 174 11.02 5.55 5.83
CA ILE A 174 9.67 5.06 6.10
C ILE A 174 8.66 5.99 5.45
N GLY A 175 7.85 5.44 4.56
CA GLY A 175 6.70 6.10 3.95
C GLY A 175 5.38 5.53 4.45
N VAL A 176 4.28 6.08 3.96
CA VAL A 176 2.92 5.66 4.29
C VAL A 176 2.10 5.49 3.01
N CYS A 177 1.25 4.47 3.00
CA CYS A 177 0.17 4.29 2.04
C CYS A 177 -1.17 4.44 2.76
N VAL A 178 -2.07 5.25 2.21
CA VAL A 178 -3.42 5.39 2.74
C VAL A 178 -4.39 4.60 1.87
N ASP A 179 -5.10 3.63 2.47
CA ASP A 179 -6.21 2.94 1.83
C ASP A 179 -7.53 3.58 2.22
N THR A 180 -8.34 3.97 1.23
CA THR A 180 -9.61 4.68 1.43
C THR A 180 -10.66 3.81 2.13
N CYS A 181 -10.73 2.50 1.83
CA CYS A 181 -11.61 1.56 2.52
C CYS A 181 -11.16 1.37 3.97
N HIS A 182 -9.85 1.23 4.21
CA HIS A 182 -9.33 0.99 5.54
C HIS A 182 -9.58 2.17 6.48
N ILE A 183 -9.25 3.40 6.07
CA ILE A 183 -9.49 4.57 6.93
C ILE A 183 -10.98 4.79 7.19
N PHE A 184 -11.86 4.56 6.21
CA PHE A 184 -13.30 4.63 6.40
C PHE A 184 -13.79 3.60 7.43
N ALA A 185 -13.36 2.36 7.29
CA ALA A 185 -13.69 1.30 8.24
C ALA A 185 -13.06 1.55 9.63
N ALA A 186 -11.93 2.25 9.70
CA ALA A 186 -11.28 2.66 10.94
C ALA A 186 -12.00 3.80 11.68
N GLY A 187 -12.82 4.59 10.98
CA GLY A 187 -13.63 5.67 11.56
C GLY A 187 -13.31 7.07 11.04
N TYR A 188 -12.54 7.20 9.96
CA TYR A 188 -12.32 8.47 9.27
C TYR A 188 -13.40 8.67 8.20
N ASP A 189 -14.27 9.66 8.37
CA ASP A 189 -15.38 9.90 7.46
C ASP A 189 -14.94 10.78 6.28
N ILE A 190 -14.65 10.13 5.18
CA ILE A 190 -14.20 10.77 3.94
C ILE A 190 -15.31 10.88 2.88
N ARG A 191 -16.58 10.61 3.21
CA ARG A 191 -17.70 10.56 2.25
C ARG A 191 -18.06 11.91 1.63
N THR A 192 -17.69 13.01 2.26
CA THR A 192 -17.90 14.36 1.73
C THR A 192 -16.58 15.06 1.46
N ALA A 193 -16.59 16.10 0.62
CA ALA A 193 -15.39 16.88 0.34
C ALA A 193 -14.80 17.53 1.61
N GLU A 194 -15.67 18.03 2.49
CA GLU A 194 -15.25 18.64 3.76
C GLU A 194 -14.68 17.57 4.71
N GLY A 195 -15.31 16.39 4.80
CA GLY A 195 -14.82 15.27 5.59
C GLY A 195 -13.47 14.77 5.09
N PHE A 196 -13.33 14.59 3.78
CA PHE A 196 -12.06 14.22 3.15
C PHE A 196 -10.96 15.25 3.46
N ALA A 197 -11.24 16.55 3.30
CA ALA A 197 -10.29 17.62 3.59
C ALA A 197 -9.85 17.58 5.07
N SER A 198 -10.81 17.47 5.99
CA SER A 198 -10.53 17.40 7.45
C SER A 198 -9.65 16.20 7.81
N VAL A 199 -9.90 15.03 7.23
CA VAL A 199 -9.10 13.82 7.46
C VAL A 199 -7.69 13.99 6.89
N MET A 200 -7.54 14.58 5.72
CA MET A 200 -6.23 14.83 5.13
C MET A 200 -5.45 15.92 5.87
N ASP A 201 -6.11 16.91 6.45
CA ASP A 201 -5.47 17.91 7.32
C ASP A 201 -5.00 17.27 8.64
N GLU A 202 -5.75 16.30 9.17
CA GLU A 202 -5.33 15.49 10.32
C GLU A 202 -4.12 14.62 9.98
N TYR A 203 -4.11 13.98 8.80
CA TYR A 203 -2.96 13.22 8.29
C TYR A 203 -1.71 14.10 8.19
N GLU A 204 -1.83 15.30 7.59
CA GLU A 204 -0.72 16.25 7.48
C GLU A 204 -0.16 16.64 8.84
N ARG A 205 -1.03 16.92 9.81
CA ARG A 205 -0.62 17.33 11.16
C ARG A 205 0.09 16.22 11.94
N ILE A 206 -0.29 14.95 11.73
CA ILE A 206 0.20 13.81 12.52
C ILE A 206 1.39 13.13 11.84
N ILE A 207 1.33 12.93 10.53
CA ILE A 207 2.32 12.16 9.76
C ILE A 207 3.11 13.05 8.80
N GLY A 208 2.44 13.93 8.07
CA GLY A 208 2.98 14.77 7.01
C GLY A 208 2.86 14.16 5.60
N PHE A 209 2.50 15.00 4.61
CA PHE A 209 2.36 14.56 3.21
C PHE A 209 3.68 14.18 2.54
N ASP A 210 4.81 14.61 3.07
CA ASP A 210 6.15 14.23 2.62
C ASP A 210 6.42 12.73 2.79
N ARG A 211 5.67 12.08 3.69
CA ARG A 211 5.71 10.62 3.88
C ARG A 211 4.68 9.84 3.07
N LEU A 212 3.73 10.53 2.41
CA LEU A 212 2.72 9.83 1.61
C LEU A 212 3.33 9.35 0.28
N MET A 213 3.50 8.04 0.14
CA MET A 213 4.19 7.43 -0.99
C MET A 213 3.26 6.68 -1.94
N GLY A 214 1.99 6.55 -1.62
CA GLY A 214 0.97 5.92 -2.44
C GLY A 214 -0.39 5.90 -1.77
N MET A 215 -1.40 5.56 -2.53
CA MET A 215 -2.75 5.30 -2.00
C MET A 215 -3.36 4.06 -2.63
N HIS A 216 -4.13 3.32 -1.85
CA HIS A 216 -5.08 2.36 -2.37
C HIS A 216 -6.45 3.01 -2.47
N LEU A 217 -7.04 2.96 -3.66
CA LEU A 217 -8.34 3.55 -3.96
C LEU A 217 -9.40 2.46 -4.05
N ASN A 218 -10.07 2.22 -2.94
CA ASN A 218 -11.08 1.18 -2.80
C ASN A 218 -12.34 1.76 -2.20
N ASP A 219 -13.51 1.43 -2.76
CA ASP A 219 -14.77 1.64 -2.06
C ASP A 219 -14.93 0.57 -0.96
N ALA A 220 -15.80 0.80 -0.01
CA ALA A 220 -15.98 -0.05 1.15
C ALA A 220 -17.35 -0.75 1.14
N LYS A 221 -17.34 -2.08 1.09
CA LYS A 221 -18.53 -2.88 1.31
C LYS A 221 -18.97 -2.85 2.79
N SER A 222 -18.01 -2.70 3.69
CA SER A 222 -18.22 -2.53 5.13
C SER A 222 -18.77 -1.14 5.45
N THR A 223 -19.46 -1.02 6.59
CA THR A 223 -19.99 0.26 7.05
C THR A 223 -18.94 1.10 7.75
N TYR A 224 -19.20 2.40 7.88
CA TYR A 224 -18.37 3.35 8.60
C TYR A 224 -18.03 2.86 10.02
N ALA A 225 -16.77 3.01 10.41
CA ALA A 225 -16.24 2.64 11.73
C ALA A 225 -16.46 1.17 12.15
N SER A 226 -16.72 0.29 11.18
CA SER A 226 -16.99 -1.14 11.44
C SER A 226 -15.76 -1.95 11.84
N ARG A 227 -14.56 -1.46 11.53
CA ARG A 227 -13.29 -2.19 11.65
C ARG A 227 -13.27 -3.50 10.86
N VAL A 228 -13.94 -3.50 9.71
CA VAL A 228 -13.99 -4.67 8.82
C VAL A 228 -13.45 -4.27 7.47
N ASP A 229 -12.37 -4.91 7.07
CA ASP A 229 -11.76 -4.74 5.77
C ASP A 229 -12.53 -5.55 4.72
N ARG A 230 -13.27 -4.85 3.85
CA ARG A 230 -13.99 -5.43 2.71
C ARG A 230 -14.10 -4.38 1.61
N HIS A 231 -13.29 -4.54 0.57
CA HIS A 231 -13.30 -3.70 -0.61
C HIS A 231 -14.55 -3.90 -1.47
N ALA A 232 -14.91 -2.86 -2.22
CA ALA A 232 -15.93 -2.86 -3.25
C ALA A 232 -15.41 -2.10 -4.48
N PRO A 233 -15.99 -2.33 -5.68
CA PRO A 233 -15.76 -1.48 -6.83
C PRO A 233 -16.15 -0.02 -6.54
N LEU A 234 -15.49 0.92 -7.22
CA LEU A 234 -15.71 2.36 -7.00
C LEU A 234 -17.16 2.74 -7.27
N GLY A 235 -17.81 3.30 -6.27
CA GLY A 235 -19.22 3.73 -6.33
C GLY A 235 -20.25 2.65 -5.95
N ASP A 236 -19.80 1.40 -5.74
CA ASP A 236 -20.70 0.28 -5.38
C ASP A 236 -20.73 0.01 -3.86
N GLY A 237 -19.93 0.76 -3.09
CA GLY A 237 -19.82 0.61 -1.65
C GLY A 237 -20.44 1.76 -0.85
N ASN A 238 -20.08 1.83 0.42
CA ASN A 238 -20.61 2.81 1.38
C ASN A 238 -19.85 4.15 1.36
N LEU A 239 -18.72 4.25 0.63
CA LEU A 239 -18.01 5.50 0.38
C LEU A 239 -18.64 6.29 -0.75
N GLY A 240 -19.03 5.61 -1.84
CA GLY A 240 -19.50 6.23 -3.07
C GLY A 240 -18.37 6.96 -3.82
N LEU A 241 -18.73 7.80 -4.79
CA LEU A 241 -17.74 8.43 -5.69
C LEU A 241 -17.15 9.77 -5.20
N ALA A 242 -17.77 10.41 -4.20
CA ALA A 242 -17.39 11.75 -3.76
C ALA A 242 -15.93 11.85 -3.27
N PRO A 243 -15.40 10.93 -2.42
CA PRO A 243 -14.01 11.01 -1.98
C PRO A 243 -13.01 10.89 -3.13
N PHE A 244 -13.29 10.04 -4.13
CA PHE A 244 -12.42 9.85 -5.28
C PHE A 244 -12.41 11.08 -6.19
N LYS A 245 -13.54 11.76 -6.37
CA LYS A 245 -13.60 13.05 -7.07
C LYS A 245 -12.77 14.12 -6.36
N THR A 246 -12.91 14.21 -5.03
CA THR A 246 -12.17 15.18 -4.21
C THR A 246 -10.66 14.90 -4.30
N LEU A 247 -10.25 13.64 -4.15
CA LEU A 247 -8.85 13.22 -4.26
C LEU A 247 -8.26 13.58 -5.63
N MET A 248 -8.96 13.25 -6.71
CA MET A 248 -8.46 13.49 -8.06
C MET A 248 -8.37 14.98 -8.43
N ALA A 249 -9.12 15.84 -7.76
CA ALA A 249 -9.02 17.29 -7.90
C ALA A 249 -7.86 17.91 -7.07
N ASP A 250 -7.37 17.22 -6.04
CA ASP A 250 -6.37 17.73 -5.13
C ASP A 250 -4.94 17.50 -5.68
N PRO A 251 -4.14 18.57 -5.85
CA PRO A 251 -2.78 18.43 -6.38
C PRO A 251 -1.81 17.65 -5.49
N ARG A 252 -2.11 17.48 -4.19
CA ARG A 252 -1.27 16.74 -3.24
C ARG A 252 -1.11 15.26 -3.63
N PHE A 253 -2.09 14.69 -4.35
CA PHE A 253 -2.10 13.28 -4.77
C PHE A 253 -1.53 13.05 -6.19
N LYS A 254 -0.82 14.03 -6.75
CA LYS A 254 -0.10 13.87 -8.02
C LYS A 254 1.27 13.23 -7.81
N ASN A 255 1.75 12.53 -8.85
CA ASN A 255 3.09 11.94 -8.92
C ASN A 255 3.37 10.85 -7.87
N MET A 256 2.33 10.20 -7.36
CA MET A 256 2.40 8.98 -6.55
C MET A 256 1.45 7.92 -7.11
N PRO A 257 1.69 6.62 -6.86
CA PRO A 257 0.80 5.56 -7.31
C PRO A 257 -0.54 5.60 -6.57
N LEU A 258 -1.62 5.58 -7.35
CA LEU A 258 -3.00 5.47 -6.91
C LEU A 258 -3.51 4.12 -7.43
N ILE A 259 -3.62 3.14 -6.56
CA ILE A 259 -3.78 1.73 -6.91
C ILE A 259 -5.16 1.23 -6.52
N LEU A 260 -5.85 0.64 -7.46
CA LEU A 260 -7.10 -0.09 -7.23
C LEU A 260 -6.80 -1.50 -6.71
N GLU A 261 -7.47 -1.88 -5.63
CA GLU A 261 -7.55 -3.26 -5.13
C GLU A 261 -9.01 -3.70 -5.04
N THR A 262 -9.84 -3.09 -5.87
CA THR A 262 -11.27 -3.39 -5.97
C THR A 262 -11.49 -4.84 -6.38
N THR A 263 -12.59 -5.41 -5.91
CA THR A 263 -12.82 -6.87 -5.94
C THR A 263 -13.17 -7.45 -7.31
N ASN A 264 -13.36 -6.61 -8.33
CA ASN A 264 -13.70 -7.05 -9.68
C ASN A 264 -12.66 -6.57 -10.71
N PRO A 265 -11.66 -7.40 -11.06
CA PRO A 265 -10.62 -7.03 -12.03
C PRO A 265 -11.14 -6.65 -13.42
N ASP A 266 -12.29 -7.16 -13.84
CA ASP A 266 -12.90 -6.84 -15.14
C ASP A 266 -13.35 -5.37 -15.22
N LEU A 267 -13.51 -4.69 -14.08
CA LEU A 267 -13.87 -3.28 -14.02
C LEU A 267 -12.66 -2.33 -13.96
N TRP A 268 -11.45 -2.82 -13.69
CA TRP A 268 -10.28 -1.94 -13.46
C TRP A 268 -10.03 -0.95 -14.60
N SER A 269 -10.16 -1.37 -15.85
CA SER A 269 -9.98 -0.45 -16.99
C SER A 269 -11.01 0.68 -16.97
N GLN A 270 -12.25 0.39 -16.59
CA GLN A 270 -13.33 1.38 -16.49
C GLN A 270 -13.14 2.28 -15.26
N GLU A 271 -12.74 1.74 -14.13
CA GLU A 271 -12.45 2.48 -12.89
C GLU A 271 -11.24 3.43 -13.07
N ILE A 272 -10.20 2.99 -13.78
CA ILE A 272 -9.05 3.85 -14.14
C ILE A 272 -9.50 5.03 -15.00
N GLU A 273 -10.34 4.80 -16.00
CA GLU A 273 -10.86 5.85 -16.87
C GLU A 273 -11.80 6.79 -16.11
N LEU A 274 -12.64 6.26 -15.22
CA LEU A 274 -13.48 7.05 -14.33
C LEU A 274 -12.65 8.01 -13.47
N LEU A 275 -11.58 7.51 -12.83
CA LEU A 275 -10.68 8.35 -12.04
C LEU A 275 -10.01 9.45 -12.88
N ARG A 276 -9.59 9.14 -14.12
CA ARG A 276 -9.03 10.14 -15.04
C ARG A 276 -10.03 11.24 -15.36
N THR A 277 -11.29 10.88 -15.58
CA THR A 277 -12.36 11.84 -15.84
C THR A 277 -12.49 12.83 -14.68
N PHE A 278 -12.48 12.35 -13.43
CA PHE A 278 -12.51 13.24 -12.25
C PHE A 278 -11.30 14.17 -12.18
N GLY A 279 -10.11 13.71 -12.60
CA GLY A 279 -8.90 14.54 -12.63
C GLY A 279 -8.88 15.63 -13.73
N THR A 280 -9.79 15.58 -14.70
CA THR A 280 -9.91 16.53 -15.81
C THR A 280 -11.11 17.46 -15.68
N GLU A 281 -12.08 17.16 -14.84
CA GLU A 281 -13.22 18.04 -14.54
C GLU A 281 -12.65 19.32 -13.91
N LYS A 282 -12.86 20.47 -14.57
CA LYS A 282 -12.56 21.77 -13.99
C LYS A 282 -13.68 22.11 -13.01
N ASN A 283 -13.32 22.24 -11.73
CA ASN A 283 -14.18 22.86 -10.71
C ASN A 283 -14.52 24.30 -11.06
#